data_61122de2f54cd35ca62d497751ff1f1e
#
_entry.id   61122de2f54cd35ca62d497751ff1f1e
#
_cell.length_a   1.000
_cell.length_b   1.000
_cell.length_c   1.000
_cell.angle_alpha   90.00
_cell.angle_beta   90.00
_cell.angle_gamma   90.00
#
_symmetry.space_group_name_H-M   'P 1'
#
loop_
_entity.id
_entity.type
_entity.pdbx_description
1 polymer ?
#
loop_
_entity_poly.entity_id
_entity_poly.type
_entity_poly.pdbx_seq_one_letter_code
_entity_poly.pdbx_strand_id
1 'polypeptide(L)'
;MLRGRLTSQQLHAVAGLADRYGSGDLRATGMQNLLVLNVPRSLADELARELEALGLRIDASPFWRGTIACTGSEFCKIALTETKGFAPRLVADLESRLPGFEQHLKIHVTGCPNSCGQHWIADLGLEGKKVKVDGRLVDAYYFCVGGAVGAHQAVARPVGYRVAASEVPEAIERLLRAYLAERSAGQNFRRYCAAHTDEELRNILAGELVEAVERDVALARPPHGVDA
;
A
#
# COMPACT_ATOMS: atom_id res chain seq x y z
N MET A 1 10.78 -6.29 -4.89
CA MET A 1 11.19 -5.33 -5.96
C MET A 1 10.17 -4.21 -5.99
N LEU A 2 10.53 -2.98 -5.72
CA LEU A 2 9.57 -1.90 -5.89
C LEU A 2 9.25 -1.73 -7.38
N ARG A 3 7.98 -1.56 -7.74
CA ARG A 3 7.48 -1.43 -9.12
C ARG A 3 7.43 -2.71 -9.95
N GLY A 4 7.90 -3.87 -9.46
CA GLY A 4 7.94 -5.10 -10.26
C GLY A 4 8.83 -5.00 -11.51
N ARG A 5 9.89 -4.20 -11.47
CA ARG A 5 10.83 -4.01 -12.58
C ARG A 5 12.24 -4.40 -12.18
N LEU A 6 12.91 -5.09 -13.09
CA LEU A 6 14.34 -5.38 -13.05
C LEU A 6 14.98 -4.91 -14.36
N THR A 7 16.21 -4.46 -14.29
CA THR A 7 17.05 -4.33 -15.49
C THR A 7 17.47 -5.72 -15.98
N SER A 8 17.86 -5.83 -17.25
CA SER A 8 18.40 -7.09 -17.79
C SER A 8 19.60 -7.57 -17.00
N GLN A 9 20.46 -6.66 -16.56
CA GLN A 9 21.63 -6.98 -15.72
C GLN A 9 21.21 -7.57 -14.37
N GLN A 10 20.23 -6.95 -13.69
CA GLN A 10 19.70 -7.48 -12.43
C GLN A 10 19.04 -8.84 -12.62
N LEU A 11 18.31 -9.04 -13.72
CA LEU A 11 17.64 -10.31 -13.99
C LEU A 11 18.66 -11.43 -14.20
N HIS A 12 19.72 -11.20 -14.99
CA HIS A 12 20.79 -12.17 -15.17
C HIS A 12 21.54 -12.46 -13.86
N ALA A 13 21.83 -11.43 -13.05
CA ALA A 13 22.48 -11.62 -11.76
C ALA A 13 21.60 -12.45 -10.80
N VAL A 14 20.30 -12.14 -10.71
CA VAL A 14 19.37 -12.91 -9.86
C VAL A 14 19.24 -14.35 -10.31
N ALA A 15 19.24 -14.63 -11.63
CA ALA A 15 19.26 -16.00 -12.16
C ALA A 15 20.51 -16.76 -11.69
N GLY A 16 21.71 -16.16 -11.84
CA GLY A 16 22.95 -16.76 -11.36
C GLY A 16 23.00 -16.97 -9.83
N LEU A 17 22.38 -16.06 -9.06
CA LEU A 17 22.23 -16.25 -7.62
C LEU A 17 21.26 -17.40 -7.28
N ALA A 18 20.18 -17.56 -8.03
CA ALA A 18 19.24 -18.67 -7.84
C ALA A 18 19.93 -20.03 -8.09
N ASP A 19 20.77 -20.13 -9.12
CA ASP A 19 21.56 -21.34 -9.42
C ASP A 19 22.59 -21.63 -8.32
N ARG A 20 23.25 -20.60 -7.80
CA ARG A 20 24.34 -20.76 -6.81
C ARG A 20 23.84 -21.05 -5.40
N TYR A 21 22.74 -20.43 -4.99
CA TYR A 21 22.25 -20.47 -3.61
C TYR A 21 21.00 -21.31 -3.40
N GLY A 22 20.26 -21.63 -4.46
CA GLY A 22 19.00 -22.35 -4.42
C GLY A 22 18.93 -23.51 -5.40
N SER A 23 17.74 -23.76 -5.93
CA SER A 23 17.49 -24.79 -6.95
C SER A 23 17.54 -24.27 -8.39
N GLY A 24 17.90 -23.01 -8.62
CA GLY A 24 17.76 -22.34 -9.91
C GLY A 24 16.35 -21.84 -10.21
N ASP A 25 15.39 -22.14 -9.33
CA ASP A 25 13.99 -21.76 -9.53
C ASP A 25 13.68 -20.36 -8.98
N LEU A 26 12.97 -19.58 -9.77
CA LEU A 26 12.44 -18.27 -9.41
C LEU A 26 10.92 -18.26 -9.55
N ARG A 27 10.20 -17.59 -8.62
CA ARG A 27 8.76 -17.38 -8.72
C ARG A 27 8.40 -15.91 -8.57
N ALA A 28 7.57 -15.42 -9.47
CA ALA A 28 6.93 -14.11 -9.32
C ALA A 28 5.77 -14.20 -8.32
N THR A 29 5.54 -13.11 -7.57
CA THR A 29 4.44 -13.01 -6.62
C THR A 29 3.41 -11.97 -7.08
N GLY A 30 2.17 -12.06 -6.57
CA GLY A 30 1.13 -11.05 -6.79
C GLY A 30 1.50 -9.67 -6.26
N MET A 31 2.46 -9.58 -5.34
CA MET A 31 3.02 -8.32 -4.82
C MET A 31 4.19 -7.80 -5.65
N GLN A 32 4.31 -8.24 -6.91
CA GLN A 32 5.36 -7.81 -7.85
C GLN A 32 6.78 -8.04 -7.31
N ASN A 33 6.98 -9.11 -6.54
CA ASN A 33 8.28 -9.54 -6.03
C ASN A 33 8.71 -10.88 -6.65
N LEU A 34 9.98 -11.25 -6.46
CA LEU A 34 10.53 -12.55 -6.80
C LEU A 34 10.86 -13.35 -5.53
N LEU A 35 10.68 -14.66 -5.61
CA LEU A 35 11.15 -15.61 -4.63
C LEU A 35 12.28 -16.43 -5.26
N VAL A 36 13.38 -16.57 -4.57
CA VAL A 36 14.44 -17.56 -4.87
C VAL A 36 14.10 -18.80 -4.05
N LEU A 37 13.94 -19.94 -4.71
CA LEU A 37 13.43 -21.13 -4.06
C LEU A 37 14.56 -22.04 -3.54
N ASN A 38 14.20 -22.83 -2.51
CA ASN A 38 15.02 -23.90 -1.96
C ASN A 38 16.42 -23.45 -1.49
N VAL A 39 16.52 -22.22 -0.97
CA VAL A 39 17.74 -21.68 -0.39
C VAL A 39 17.98 -22.32 0.99
N PRO A 40 19.10 -23.01 1.23
CA PRO A 40 19.45 -23.48 2.56
C PRO A 40 19.56 -22.32 3.56
N ARG A 41 19.04 -22.50 4.77
CA ARG A 41 19.05 -21.44 5.80
C ARG A 41 20.45 -20.89 6.07
N SER A 42 21.47 -21.74 6.01
CA SER A 42 22.87 -21.37 6.21
C SER A 42 23.43 -20.43 5.14
N LEU A 43 22.80 -20.34 3.97
CA LEU A 43 23.22 -19.49 2.85
C LEU A 43 22.33 -18.26 2.67
N ALA A 44 21.24 -18.14 3.43
CA ALA A 44 20.26 -17.09 3.26
C ALA A 44 20.84 -15.69 3.47
N ASP A 45 21.68 -15.50 4.49
CA ASP A 45 22.31 -14.20 4.80
C ASP A 45 23.33 -13.78 3.74
N GLU A 46 24.03 -14.74 3.13
CA GLU A 46 24.97 -14.46 2.06
C GLU A 46 24.23 -14.05 0.78
N LEU A 47 23.20 -14.80 0.40
CA LEU A 47 22.32 -14.44 -0.70
C LEU A 47 21.69 -13.06 -0.51
N ALA A 48 21.21 -12.75 0.71
CA ALA A 48 20.61 -11.45 1.03
C ALA A 48 21.58 -10.31 0.74
N ARG A 49 22.84 -10.40 1.20
CA ARG A 49 23.87 -9.38 0.93
C ARG A 49 24.16 -9.20 -0.55
N GLU A 50 24.21 -10.29 -1.33
CA GLU A 50 24.43 -10.18 -2.78
C GLU A 50 23.23 -9.55 -3.50
N LEU A 51 22.00 -9.87 -3.08
CA LEU A 51 20.81 -9.23 -3.62
C LEU A 51 20.74 -7.73 -3.28
N GLU A 52 21.14 -7.34 -2.07
CA GLU A 52 21.22 -5.93 -1.65
C GLU A 52 22.28 -5.17 -2.45
N ALA A 53 23.43 -5.79 -2.74
CA ALA A 53 24.45 -5.20 -3.61
C ALA A 53 23.94 -4.94 -5.04
N LEU A 54 22.91 -5.66 -5.50
CA LEU A 54 22.19 -5.41 -6.75
C LEU A 54 21.09 -4.34 -6.63
N GLY A 55 20.92 -3.71 -5.45
CA GLY A 55 19.85 -2.76 -5.17
C GLY A 55 18.48 -3.43 -4.92
N LEU A 56 18.45 -4.72 -4.62
CA LEU A 56 17.26 -5.48 -4.31
C LEU A 56 17.13 -5.63 -2.80
N ARG A 57 16.33 -4.77 -2.17
CA ARG A 57 16.14 -4.78 -0.71
C ARG A 57 15.48 -6.08 -0.24
N ILE A 58 16.03 -6.69 0.78
CA ILE A 58 15.51 -7.89 1.44
C ILE A 58 14.75 -7.49 2.70
N ASP A 59 15.36 -6.70 3.57
CA ASP A 59 14.71 -6.14 4.75
C ASP A 59 14.25 -4.71 4.45
N ALA A 60 13.17 -4.61 3.70
CA ALA A 60 12.58 -3.34 3.29
C ALA A 60 11.46 -2.92 4.25
N SER A 61 11.20 -1.60 4.32
CA SER A 61 10.09 -1.04 5.09
C SER A 61 8.73 -1.65 4.70
N PRO A 62 7.71 -1.58 5.57
CA PRO A 62 6.35 -1.95 5.20
C PRO A 62 5.84 -1.22 3.96
N PHE A 63 6.20 0.05 3.78
CA PHE A 63 5.85 0.82 2.58
C PHE A 63 6.47 0.24 1.33
N TRP A 64 7.75 -0.11 1.37
CA TRP A 64 8.43 -0.73 0.24
C TRP A 64 7.85 -2.09 -0.12
N ARG A 65 7.64 -2.94 0.87
CA ARG A 65 7.13 -4.31 0.67
C ARG A 65 5.67 -4.34 0.24
N GLY A 66 4.86 -3.40 0.73
CA GLY A 66 3.42 -3.36 0.54
C GLY A 66 2.97 -2.55 -0.66
N THR A 67 3.86 -1.80 -1.34
CA THR A 67 3.47 -0.96 -2.46
C THR A 67 3.64 -1.67 -3.80
N ILE A 68 2.55 -1.73 -4.57
CA ILE A 68 2.57 -2.16 -5.97
C ILE A 68 2.01 -1.06 -6.87
N ALA A 69 2.38 -1.11 -8.16
CA ALA A 69 1.88 -0.17 -9.15
C ALA A 69 1.57 -0.88 -10.47
N CYS A 70 0.48 -0.52 -11.12
CA CYS A 70 0.19 -0.97 -12.48
C CYS A 70 1.19 -0.36 -13.47
N THR A 71 1.05 -0.65 -14.75
CA THR A 71 1.94 -0.14 -15.80
C THR A 71 1.94 1.40 -15.90
N GLY A 72 0.76 2.04 -15.72
CA GLY A 72 0.63 3.49 -15.80
C GLY A 72 0.78 4.04 -17.22
N SER A 73 0.73 5.37 -17.35
CA SER A 73 0.75 6.08 -18.64
C SER A 73 2.08 5.96 -19.40
N GLU A 74 3.11 5.44 -18.76
CA GLU A 74 4.39 5.20 -19.45
C GLU A 74 4.25 4.22 -20.64
N PHE A 75 3.43 3.17 -20.48
CA PHE A 75 3.20 2.17 -21.54
C PHE A 75 1.73 1.86 -21.81
N CYS A 76 0.81 2.28 -20.94
CA CYS A 76 -0.61 1.99 -21.08
C CYS A 76 -1.36 3.19 -21.67
N LYS A 77 -1.92 3.01 -22.88
CA LYS A 77 -2.63 4.08 -23.61
C LYS A 77 -3.92 4.55 -22.93
N ILE A 78 -4.51 3.74 -22.06
CA ILE A 78 -5.76 4.06 -21.36
C ILE A 78 -5.55 4.57 -19.94
N ALA A 79 -4.31 4.58 -19.44
CA ALA A 79 -4.01 5.10 -18.12
C ALA A 79 -4.11 6.63 -18.10
N LEU A 80 -4.69 7.15 -17.02
CA LEU A 80 -4.83 8.59 -16.78
C LEU A 80 -3.60 9.17 -16.10
N THR A 81 -2.88 8.37 -15.29
CA THR A 81 -1.75 8.81 -14.48
C THR A 81 -0.53 7.93 -14.68
N GLU A 82 0.62 8.51 -14.41
CA GLU A 82 1.87 7.78 -14.26
C GLU A 82 1.89 7.08 -12.90
N THR A 83 2.33 5.83 -12.84
CA THR A 83 2.30 5.01 -11.62
C THR A 83 3.67 4.43 -11.24
N LYS A 84 4.45 3.99 -12.23
CA LYS A 84 5.72 3.30 -12.00
C LYS A 84 6.84 4.21 -11.48
N GLY A 85 6.82 5.49 -11.83
CA GLY A 85 7.70 6.49 -11.25
C GLY A 85 7.11 7.13 -9.98
N PHE A 86 5.76 7.24 -9.90
CA PHE A 86 5.07 7.77 -8.74
C PHE A 86 5.29 6.89 -7.49
N ALA A 87 5.10 5.56 -7.59
CA ALA A 87 5.16 4.66 -6.46
C ALA A 87 6.50 4.71 -5.67
N PRO A 88 7.69 4.75 -6.31
CA PRO A 88 8.95 4.89 -5.57
C PRO A 88 9.08 6.23 -4.83
N ARG A 89 8.61 7.33 -5.45
CA ARG A 89 8.62 8.64 -4.79
C ARG A 89 7.70 8.64 -3.58
N LEU A 90 6.48 8.11 -3.74
CA LEU A 90 5.54 7.93 -2.64
C LEU A 90 6.15 7.14 -1.48
N VAL A 91 6.80 6.01 -1.77
CA VAL A 91 7.44 5.20 -0.73
C VAL A 91 8.56 5.95 -0.03
N ALA A 92 9.45 6.63 -0.77
CA ALA A 92 10.54 7.40 -0.19
C ALA A 92 10.01 8.55 0.71
N ASP A 93 8.95 9.23 0.27
CA ASP A 93 8.31 10.28 1.05
C ASP A 93 7.68 9.72 2.33
N LEU A 94 6.98 8.57 2.27
CA LEU A 94 6.38 7.95 3.44
C LEU A 94 7.42 7.41 4.42
N GLU A 95 8.51 6.80 3.94
CA GLU A 95 9.64 6.37 4.78
C GLU A 95 10.25 7.56 5.55
N SER A 96 10.37 8.73 4.90
CA SER A 96 10.87 9.95 5.52
C SER A 96 9.89 10.57 6.53
N ARG A 97 8.60 10.59 6.20
CA ARG A 97 7.54 11.23 7.03
C ARG A 97 7.12 10.39 8.24
N LEU A 98 7.21 9.07 8.13
CA LEU A 98 6.81 8.09 9.13
C LEU A 98 7.95 7.13 9.47
N PRO A 99 9.09 7.65 9.98
CA PRO A 99 10.20 6.79 10.39
C PRO A 99 9.74 5.82 11.49
N GLY A 100 10.12 4.55 11.37
CA GLY A 100 9.73 3.53 12.34
C GLY A 100 8.30 3.01 12.20
N PHE A 101 7.61 3.27 11.10
CA PHE A 101 6.32 2.63 10.83
C PHE A 101 6.52 1.14 10.56
N GLU A 102 5.99 0.28 11.43
CA GLU A 102 6.21 -1.18 11.40
C GLU A 102 4.95 -1.99 11.02
N GLN A 103 3.81 -1.32 10.84
CA GLN A 103 2.56 -2.00 10.56
C GLN A 103 2.52 -2.55 9.14
N HIS A 104 1.95 -3.75 8.98
CA HIS A 104 1.67 -4.26 7.63
C HIS A 104 0.67 -3.35 6.93
N LEU A 105 1.03 -2.86 5.76
CA LEU A 105 0.21 -1.97 4.96
C LEU A 105 0.41 -2.28 3.47
N LYS A 106 -0.68 -2.40 2.72
CA LYS A 106 -0.67 -2.54 1.26
C LYS A 106 -1.15 -1.25 0.62
N ILE A 107 -0.32 -0.67 -0.24
CA ILE A 107 -0.64 0.51 -1.03
C ILE A 107 -0.63 0.10 -2.50
N HIS A 108 -1.80 0.08 -3.13
CA HIS A 108 -1.92 -0.33 -4.52
C HIS A 108 -2.25 0.88 -5.41
N VAL A 109 -1.35 1.16 -6.34
CA VAL A 109 -1.46 2.30 -7.26
C VAL A 109 -1.91 1.84 -8.63
N THR A 110 -3.07 2.32 -9.08
CA THR A 110 -3.56 2.05 -10.43
C THR A 110 -3.77 3.35 -11.21
N GLY A 111 -3.44 3.35 -12.50
CA GLY A 111 -3.46 4.55 -13.34
C GLY A 111 -4.83 4.91 -13.91
N CYS A 112 -5.87 4.10 -13.67
CA CYS A 112 -7.23 4.32 -14.16
C CYS A 112 -8.22 3.37 -13.48
N PRO A 113 -9.56 3.49 -13.73
CA PRO A 113 -10.59 2.64 -13.11
C PRO A 113 -10.47 1.13 -13.41
N ASN A 114 -9.69 0.71 -14.42
CA ASN A 114 -9.54 -0.71 -14.77
C ASN A 114 -8.85 -1.57 -13.69
N SER A 115 -8.31 -0.95 -12.64
CA SER A 115 -7.81 -1.63 -11.44
C SER A 115 -6.72 -2.68 -11.68
N CYS A 116 -5.86 -2.52 -12.70
CA CYS A 116 -4.75 -3.45 -12.93
C CYS A 116 -3.74 -3.51 -11.77
N GLY A 117 -3.68 -2.47 -10.92
CA GLY A 117 -2.96 -2.46 -9.65
C GLY A 117 -3.75 -3.04 -8.49
N GLN A 118 -4.98 -3.55 -8.73
CA GLN A 118 -5.82 -4.20 -7.71
C GLN A 118 -6.11 -3.31 -6.49
N HIS A 119 -6.42 -2.03 -6.71
CA HIS A 119 -6.64 -1.05 -5.63
C HIS A 119 -7.82 -1.39 -4.72
N TRP A 120 -8.77 -2.21 -5.17
CA TRP A 120 -9.94 -2.66 -4.40
C TRP A 120 -9.62 -3.67 -3.30
N ILE A 121 -8.43 -4.26 -3.27
CA ILE A 121 -8.04 -5.26 -2.27
C ILE A 121 -6.81 -4.83 -1.45
N ALA A 122 -6.52 -3.54 -1.46
CA ALA A 122 -5.44 -2.93 -0.69
C ALA A 122 -5.96 -2.23 0.57
N ASP A 123 -5.13 -2.11 1.58
CA ASP A 123 -5.41 -1.25 2.73
C ASP A 123 -5.64 0.21 2.28
N LEU A 124 -4.78 0.69 1.37
CA LEU A 124 -4.88 1.97 0.66
C LEU A 124 -4.84 1.72 -0.85
N GLY A 125 -5.93 1.96 -1.52
CA GLY A 125 -6.06 1.93 -2.97
C GLY A 125 -6.01 3.34 -3.55
N LEU A 126 -5.14 3.57 -4.53
CA LEU A 126 -5.00 4.83 -5.24
C LEU A 126 -5.40 4.65 -6.71
N GLU A 127 -6.54 5.22 -7.09
CA GLU A 127 -7.06 5.19 -8.46
C GLU A 127 -6.73 6.48 -9.20
N GLY A 128 -6.00 6.37 -10.31
CA GLY A 128 -5.58 7.51 -11.14
C GLY A 128 -6.72 8.34 -11.68
N LYS A 129 -6.61 9.63 -11.50
CA LYS A 129 -7.52 10.68 -11.95
C LYS A 129 -6.72 11.89 -12.45
N LYS A 130 -7.43 12.89 -12.96
CA LYS A 130 -6.88 14.22 -13.24
C LYS A 130 -7.63 15.25 -12.42
N VAL A 131 -6.90 16.27 -11.95
CA VAL A 131 -7.47 17.48 -11.32
C VAL A 131 -6.89 18.73 -11.96
N LYS A 132 -7.59 19.85 -11.85
CA LYS A 132 -7.07 21.15 -12.24
C LYS A 132 -6.40 21.81 -11.04
N VAL A 133 -5.13 22.19 -11.21
CA VAL A 133 -4.38 23.04 -10.27
C VAL A 133 -3.87 24.22 -11.08
N ASP A 134 -4.20 25.42 -10.69
CA ASP A 134 -3.83 26.66 -11.38
C ASP A 134 -4.13 26.63 -12.89
N GLY A 135 -5.32 26.08 -13.24
CA GLY A 135 -5.78 25.96 -14.62
C GLY A 135 -5.16 24.82 -15.44
N ARG A 136 -4.19 24.08 -14.90
CA ARG A 136 -3.54 22.96 -15.56
C ARG A 136 -4.05 21.62 -15.05
N LEU A 137 -4.21 20.64 -15.94
CA LEU A 137 -4.52 19.27 -15.57
C LEU A 137 -3.24 18.57 -15.07
N VAL A 138 -3.27 18.11 -13.82
CA VAL A 138 -2.20 17.35 -13.19
C VAL A 138 -2.67 15.95 -12.82
N ASP A 139 -1.73 15.04 -12.63
CA ASP A 139 -2.01 13.70 -12.11
C ASP A 139 -2.57 13.82 -10.68
N ALA A 140 -3.58 13.01 -10.41
CA ALA A 140 -4.26 12.95 -9.12
C ALA A 140 -4.65 11.52 -8.79
N TYR A 141 -4.98 11.27 -7.54
CA TYR A 141 -5.44 9.97 -7.12
C TYR A 141 -6.70 10.08 -6.26
N TYR A 142 -7.63 9.17 -6.53
CA TYR A 142 -8.82 8.94 -5.72
C TYR A 142 -8.54 7.83 -4.72
N PHE A 143 -8.98 8.00 -3.48
CA PHE A 143 -8.68 7.08 -2.38
C PHE A 143 -9.78 6.06 -2.16
N CYS A 144 -9.36 4.79 -2.06
CA CYS A 144 -10.14 3.68 -1.56
C CYS A 144 -9.42 3.10 -0.34
N VAL A 145 -10.14 2.74 0.72
CA VAL A 145 -9.52 2.29 1.97
C VAL A 145 -10.15 1.02 2.53
N GLY A 146 -9.38 0.26 3.29
CA GLY A 146 -9.85 -0.88 4.07
C GLY A 146 -10.08 -2.16 3.28
N GLY A 147 -9.49 -2.31 2.09
CA GLY A 147 -9.47 -3.57 1.35
C GLY A 147 -8.56 -4.61 1.98
N ALA A 148 -8.82 -5.89 1.73
CA ALA A 148 -7.99 -6.99 2.20
C ALA A 148 -8.24 -8.25 1.40
N VAL A 149 -7.27 -9.17 1.44
CA VAL A 149 -7.37 -10.54 0.91
C VAL A 149 -7.12 -11.56 2.01
N GLY A 150 -7.54 -12.79 1.80
CA GLY A 150 -7.35 -13.89 2.74
C GLY A 150 -8.47 -14.00 3.77
N ALA A 151 -8.17 -14.47 4.98
CA ALA A 151 -9.17 -14.77 6.03
C ALA A 151 -10.04 -13.57 6.44
N HIS A 152 -9.55 -12.35 6.21
CA HIS A 152 -10.26 -11.09 6.53
C HIS A 152 -10.55 -10.28 5.28
N GLN A 153 -10.88 -10.93 4.19
CA GLN A 153 -11.15 -10.30 2.89
C GLN A 153 -12.19 -9.19 2.98
N ALA A 154 -11.93 -8.11 2.26
CA ALA A 154 -12.83 -6.97 2.13
C ALA A 154 -12.54 -6.21 0.84
N VAL A 155 -13.57 -5.60 0.27
CA VAL A 155 -13.41 -4.65 -0.83
C VAL A 155 -13.17 -3.26 -0.22
N ALA A 156 -12.15 -2.56 -0.71
CA ALA A 156 -11.85 -1.21 -0.27
C ALA A 156 -13.01 -0.26 -0.60
N ARG A 157 -13.32 0.65 0.31
CA ARG A 157 -14.39 1.63 0.16
C ARG A 157 -13.87 2.93 -0.44
N PRO A 158 -14.53 3.50 -1.45
CA PRO A 158 -14.23 4.84 -1.94
C PRO A 158 -14.70 5.87 -0.91
N VAL A 159 -13.80 6.69 -0.38
CA VAL A 159 -14.11 7.65 0.69
C VAL A 159 -14.44 9.07 0.19
N GLY A 160 -14.61 9.25 -1.11
CA GLY A 160 -14.96 10.57 -1.67
C GLY A 160 -13.79 11.57 -1.69
N TYR A 161 -12.55 11.15 -1.41
CA TYR A 161 -11.36 12.00 -1.39
C TYR A 161 -10.50 11.83 -2.63
N ARG A 162 -10.08 12.95 -3.21
CA ARG A 162 -9.21 12.99 -4.39
C ARG A 162 -8.28 14.21 -4.29
N VAL A 163 -7.00 14.00 -4.55
CA VAL A 163 -5.97 15.04 -4.41
C VAL A 163 -4.91 14.91 -5.50
N ALA A 164 -4.19 15.99 -5.79
CA ALA A 164 -3.06 15.96 -6.72
C ALA A 164 -1.99 14.97 -6.26
N ALA A 165 -1.27 14.36 -7.21
CA ALA A 165 -0.26 13.35 -6.92
C ALA A 165 0.83 13.83 -5.95
N SER A 166 1.17 15.13 -5.99
CA SER A 166 2.13 15.76 -5.08
C SER A 166 1.68 15.80 -3.61
N GLU A 167 0.37 15.76 -3.36
CA GLU A 167 -0.22 15.89 -2.01
C GLU A 167 -0.60 14.53 -1.41
N VAL A 168 -0.55 13.45 -2.21
CA VAL A 168 -0.87 12.08 -1.76
C VAL A 168 -0.03 11.62 -0.56
N PRO A 169 1.31 11.85 -0.51
CA PRO A 169 2.11 11.43 0.64
C PRO A 169 1.65 12.06 1.94
N GLU A 170 1.30 13.35 1.92
CA GLU A 170 0.82 14.07 3.10
C GLU A 170 -0.57 13.60 3.54
N ALA A 171 -1.48 13.35 2.61
CA ALA A 171 -2.79 12.80 2.92
C ALA A 171 -2.68 11.41 3.57
N ILE A 172 -1.81 10.53 3.06
CA ILE A 172 -1.53 9.22 3.66
C ILE A 172 -0.89 9.37 5.05
N GLU A 173 0.04 10.29 5.21
CA GLU A 173 0.66 10.57 6.51
C GLU A 173 -0.39 10.93 7.55
N ARG A 174 -1.31 11.85 7.26
CA ARG A 174 -2.40 12.24 8.17
C ARG A 174 -3.23 11.02 8.60
N LEU A 175 -3.66 10.22 7.64
CA LEU A 175 -4.47 9.03 7.90
C LEU A 175 -3.72 7.99 8.74
N LEU A 176 -2.44 7.75 8.45
CA LEU A 176 -1.65 6.77 9.20
C LEU A 176 -1.29 7.27 10.61
N ARG A 177 -1.06 8.58 10.80
CA ARG A 177 -0.86 9.16 12.13
C ARG A 177 -2.13 9.04 12.99
N ALA A 178 -3.30 9.35 12.43
CA ALA A 178 -4.58 9.15 13.12
C ALA A 178 -4.77 7.67 13.50
N TYR A 179 -4.54 6.75 12.57
CA TYR A 179 -4.57 5.32 12.85
C TYR A 179 -3.64 4.91 14.00
N LEU A 180 -2.40 5.37 14.00
CA LEU A 180 -1.43 5.02 15.05
C LEU A 180 -1.82 5.59 16.41
N ALA A 181 -2.42 6.77 16.44
CA ALA A 181 -2.84 7.45 17.67
C ALA A 181 -4.11 6.83 18.30
N GLU A 182 -5.06 6.40 17.46
CA GLU A 182 -6.41 6.01 17.90
C GLU A 182 -6.62 4.49 17.97
N ARG A 183 -5.74 3.70 17.33
CA ARG A 183 -5.93 2.25 17.27
C ARG A 183 -5.88 1.58 18.64
N SER A 184 -6.77 0.63 18.86
CA SER A 184 -6.69 -0.28 20.00
C SER A 184 -5.53 -1.26 19.85
N ALA A 185 -5.09 -1.87 20.95
CA ALA A 185 -4.04 -2.88 20.93
C ALA A 185 -4.39 -4.02 19.95
N GLY A 186 -3.50 -4.31 19.00
CA GLY A 186 -3.71 -5.36 17.99
C GLY A 186 -4.69 -5.00 16.86
N GLN A 187 -5.25 -3.80 16.84
CA GLN A 187 -6.12 -3.35 15.75
C GLN A 187 -5.29 -3.07 14.49
N ASN A 188 -5.56 -3.79 13.40
CA ASN A 188 -4.97 -3.53 12.11
C ASN A 188 -5.67 -2.37 11.37
N PHE A 189 -5.03 -1.84 10.33
CA PHE A 189 -5.52 -0.70 9.57
C PHE A 189 -6.92 -0.93 8.96
N ARG A 190 -7.21 -2.14 8.45
CA ARG A 190 -8.53 -2.46 7.91
C ARG A 190 -9.63 -2.32 8.97
N ARG A 191 -9.41 -2.84 10.18
CA ARG A 191 -10.38 -2.72 11.28
C ARG A 191 -10.54 -1.27 11.73
N TYR A 192 -9.47 -0.50 11.72
CA TYR A 192 -9.53 0.94 11.96
C TYR A 192 -10.44 1.62 10.93
N CYS A 193 -10.19 1.41 9.63
CA CYS A 193 -11.05 1.95 8.58
C CYS A 193 -12.52 1.50 8.70
N ALA A 194 -12.76 0.25 9.08
CA ALA A 194 -14.12 -0.28 9.26
C ALA A 194 -14.89 0.36 10.44
N ALA A 195 -14.18 0.89 11.43
CA ALA A 195 -14.76 1.57 12.59
C ALA A 195 -15.09 3.06 12.32
N HIS A 196 -14.68 3.59 11.17
CA HIS A 196 -14.91 4.98 10.79
C HIS A 196 -15.85 5.09 9.57
N THR A 197 -16.62 6.15 9.51
CA THR A 197 -17.43 6.51 8.35
C THR A 197 -16.54 7.01 7.20
N ASP A 198 -17.08 7.01 5.97
CA ASP A 198 -16.37 7.56 4.82
C ASP A 198 -16.08 9.06 4.98
N GLU A 199 -16.95 9.78 5.66
CA GLU A 199 -16.80 11.21 5.95
C GLU A 199 -15.65 11.46 6.95
N GLU A 200 -15.60 10.72 8.05
CA GLU A 200 -14.50 10.82 9.01
C GLU A 200 -13.13 10.55 8.34
N LEU A 201 -13.05 9.47 7.55
CA LEU A 201 -11.82 9.13 6.84
C LEU A 201 -11.43 10.18 5.79
N ARG A 202 -12.41 10.76 5.09
CA ARG A 202 -12.21 11.86 4.15
C ARG A 202 -11.67 13.11 4.84
N ASN A 203 -12.25 13.49 5.99
CA ASN A 203 -11.84 14.66 6.76
C ASN A 203 -10.40 14.48 7.30
N ILE A 204 -10.06 13.28 7.79
CA ILE A 204 -8.67 12.96 8.18
C ILE A 204 -7.71 13.11 6.99
N LEU A 205 -8.06 12.57 5.83
CA LEU A 205 -7.25 12.68 4.61
C LEU A 205 -7.10 14.14 4.16
N ALA A 206 -8.15 14.94 4.28
CA ALA A 206 -8.14 16.37 3.94
C ALA A 206 -7.36 17.23 4.94
N GLY A 207 -7.14 16.73 6.16
CA GLY A 207 -6.56 17.52 7.27
C GLY A 207 -7.59 18.49 7.88
N GLU A 208 -8.86 18.21 7.68
CA GLU A 208 -9.95 18.95 8.32
C GLU A 208 -10.09 18.43 9.76
N LEU A 209 -10.05 19.35 10.73
CA LEU A 209 -10.27 19.01 12.13
C LEU A 209 -11.70 18.46 12.27
N VAL A 210 -11.83 17.18 12.60
CA VAL A 210 -13.08 16.65 13.09
C VAL A 210 -13.26 17.21 14.48
N GLU A 211 -14.17 18.15 14.69
CA GLU A 211 -14.64 18.47 16.03
C GLU A 211 -15.05 17.14 16.68
N ALA A 212 -14.52 16.87 17.85
CA ALA A 212 -14.77 15.64 18.57
C ALA A 212 -16.28 15.55 18.81
N VAL A 213 -16.98 14.83 17.95
CA VAL A 213 -18.33 14.36 18.23
C VAL A 213 -18.17 13.41 19.40
N GLU A 214 -18.62 13.83 20.58
CA GLU A 214 -18.76 12.96 21.74
C GLU A 214 -19.46 11.69 21.29
N ARG A 215 -18.71 10.61 21.17
CA ARG A 215 -19.29 9.30 20.86
C ARG A 215 -20.04 8.87 22.07
N ASP A 216 -21.34 9.05 22.04
CA ASP A 216 -22.26 8.40 22.99
C ASP A 216 -22.03 6.89 22.89
N VAL A 217 -21.28 6.36 23.84
CA VAL A 217 -21.10 4.93 24.02
C VAL A 217 -22.40 4.39 24.60
N ALA A 218 -23.41 4.26 23.74
CA ALA A 218 -24.58 3.47 24.05
C ALA A 218 -24.14 2.01 24.17
N LEU A 219 -23.83 1.60 25.39
CA LEU A 219 -23.66 0.22 25.79
C LEU A 219 -24.91 -0.57 25.34
N ALA A 220 -24.81 -1.29 24.22
CA ALA A 220 -25.77 -2.30 23.87
C ALA A 220 -25.68 -3.41 24.92
N ARG A 221 -26.60 -3.40 25.87
CA ARG A 221 -26.87 -4.54 26.79
C ARG A 221 -27.16 -5.77 25.93
N PRO A 222 -26.53 -6.93 26.21
CA PRO A 222 -26.97 -8.17 25.62
C PRO A 222 -28.42 -8.47 26.05
N PRO A 223 -29.26 -9.04 25.17
CA PRO A 223 -30.61 -9.43 25.55
C PRO A 223 -30.54 -10.49 26.66
N HIS A 224 -31.32 -10.24 27.69
CA HIS A 224 -31.47 -11.14 28.81
C HIS A 224 -31.92 -12.53 28.36
N GLY A 225 -31.42 -13.52 29.07
CA GLY A 225 -31.66 -14.92 28.90
C GLY A 225 -33.14 -15.30 28.87
N VAL A 226 -33.41 -16.40 28.20
CA VAL A 226 -34.65 -17.14 28.35
C VAL A 226 -34.30 -18.34 29.21
N ASP A 227 -34.83 -18.34 30.44
CA ASP A 227 -34.91 -19.51 31.28
C ASP A 227 -35.86 -20.54 30.64
N ALA A 228 -35.42 -21.76 30.54
CA ALA A 228 -36.11 -23.04 30.76
C ALA A 228 -35.29 -24.21 30.26
#